data_112084f16e85da79c6c8f2bfefbe0eff
#
_entry.id   112084f16e85da79c6c8f2bfefbe0eff
#
_cell.length_a   1.000
_cell.length_b   1.000
_cell.length_c   1.000
_cell.angle_alpha   90.00
_cell.angle_beta   90.00
_cell.angle_gamma   90.00
#
_symmetry.space_group_name_H-M   'P 1'
#
loop_
_entity.id
_entity.type
_entity.pdbx_description
1 polymer ?
#
loop_
_entity_poly.entity_id
_entity_poly.type
_entity_poly.pdbx_seq_one_letter_code
_entity_poly.pdbx_strand_id
1 'polypeptide(L)'
;MQLHAIAGYIENIYLVEDQAGLMLLDGCSRADVETVCRYIRDEIGLPLSALKLIVVTHMHPDHAGGARLLQQRSGALLACHPKAPSWYRGIAGRTAHAIDVALTWWVAGKLGKPKRRIWYKPSFEPDIRLNDEQRLPVFTDWQVIYTPGHTDHDLSLLHRPTGQIYVADLIVSVKKRLASPYPVCHPNQYKRSLRRVSDLNPSRVYCAHVKPLSDKDIDYPALIAQAPALPKNHWHSSKIRIYRALGLRPNQH
;
A
#
# COMPACT_ATOMS: atom_id res chain seq x y z
N MET A 1 -5.97 11.42 18.98
CA MET A 1 -5.40 10.41 18.06
C MET A 1 -3.89 10.44 18.15
N GLN A 2 -3.26 9.29 18.32
CA GLN A 2 -1.81 9.09 18.24
C GLN A 2 -1.51 8.19 17.04
N LEU A 3 -0.45 8.48 16.29
CA LEU A 3 0.01 7.66 15.18
C LEU A 3 1.36 7.04 15.52
N HIS A 4 1.40 5.72 15.61
CA HIS A 4 2.60 4.94 15.84
C HIS A 4 3.22 4.51 14.51
N ALA A 5 4.54 4.61 14.41
CA ALA A 5 5.30 4.13 13.26
C ALA A 5 6.15 2.91 13.68
N ILE A 6 5.86 1.77 13.11
CA ILE A 6 6.52 0.49 13.40
C ILE A 6 7.39 0.14 12.19
N ALA A 7 8.66 -0.17 12.43
CA ALA A 7 9.55 -0.62 11.36
C ALA A 7 9.20 -2.04 10.92
N GLY A 8 8.67 -2.17 9.70
CA GLY A 8 8.31 -3.44 9.08
C GLY A 8 9.47 -4.13 8.35
N TYR A 9 9.14 -5.19 7.61
CA TYR A 9 10.10 -5.97 6.84
C TYR A 9 10.73 -5.14 5.72
N ILE A 10 9.92 -4.46 4.92
CA ILE A 10 10.39 -3.53 3.89
C ILE A 10 9.64 -2.19 3.92
N GLU A 11 8.59 -2.09 4.71
CA GLU A 11 7.70 -0.94 4.81
C GLU A 11 7.70 -0.31 6.21
N ASN A 12 7.15 0.90 6.32
CA ASN A 12 6.73 1.51 7.57
C ASN A 12 5.27 1.14 7.81
N ILE A 13 4.99 0.52 8.94
CA ILE A 13 3.64 0.14 9.36
C ILE A 13 3.11 1.26 10.25
N TYR A 14 1.93 1.79 9.93
CA TYR A 14 1.31 2.85 10.70
C TYR A 14 0.08 2.32 11.44
N LEU A 15 0.12 2.46 12.77
CA LEU A 15 -0.95 2.09 13.68
C LEU A 15 -1.52 3.36 14.31
N VAL A 16 -2.81 3.56 14.14
CA VAL A 16 -3.57 4.64 14.77
C VAL A 16 -4.09 4.15 16.11
N GLU A 17 -3.94 4.98 17.12
CA GLU A 17 -4.54 4.82 18.45
C GLU A 17 -5.44 6.02 18.74
N ASP A 18 -6.70 5.75 19.06
CA ASP A 18 -7.65 6.75 19.54
C ASP A 18 -8.65 6.14 20.54
N GLN A 19 -9.70 6.90 20.90
CA GLN A 19 -10.72 6.44 21.85
C GLN A 19 -11.52 5.22 21.37
N ALA A 20 -11.58 4.98 20.06
CA ALA A 20 -12.28 3.85 19.47
C ALA A 20 -11.44 2.55 19.49
N GLY A 21 -10.15 2.65 19.78
CA GLY A 21 -9.20 1.56 19.80
C GLY A 21 -8.05 1.73 18.81
N LEU A 22 -7.62 0.64 18.22
CA LEU A 22 -6.48 0.62 17.29
C LEU A 22 -6.94 0.34 15.85
N MET A 23 -6.28 1.00 14.88
CA MET A 23 -6.48 0.76 13.45
C MET A 23 -5.13 0.66 12.74
N LEU A 24 -4.94 -0.34 11.90
CA LEU A 24 -3.84 -0.37 10.94
C LEU A 24 -4.25 0.35 9.66
N LEU A 25 -3.43 1.32 9.23
CA LEU A 25 -3.62 2.03 7.97
C LEU A 25 -3.30 1.16 6.76
N ASP A 26 -2.56 0.05 6.98
CA ASP A 26 -2.32 -0.99 5.98
C ASP A 26 -2.10 -2.36 6.63
N GLY A 27 -2.34 -3.43 5.87
CA GLY A 27 -2.37 -4.79 6.39
C GLY A 27 -1.02 -5.45 6.64
N CYS A 28 0.09 -4.76 6.40
CA CYS A 28 1.49 -5.16 6.54
C CYS A 28 1.91 -6.46 5.81
N SER A 29 3.21 -6.73 5.81
CA SER A 29 3.74 -8.02 5.35
C SER A 29 3.36 -9.16 6.30
N ARG A 30 3.22 -10.35 5.76
CA ARG A 30 3.08 -11.56 6.60
C ARG A 30 4.23 -11.74 7.60
N ALA A 31 5.43 -11.29 7.24
CA ALA A 31 6.61 -11.36 8.10
C ALA A 31 6.51 -10.46 9.34
N ASP A 32 5.61 -9.47 9.32
CA ASP A 32 5.48 -8.44 10.35
C ASP A 32 4.32 -8.64 11.31
N VAL A 33 3.51 -9.67 11.09
CA VAL A 33 2.36 -9.99 11.95
C VAL A 33 2.76 -10.05 13.43
N GLU A 34 3.86 -10.77 13.74
CA GLU A 34 4.33 -10.90 15.12
C GLU A 34 4.91 -9.59 15.65
N THR A 35 5.54 -8.79 14.80
CA THR A 35 6.05 -7.45 15.14
C THR A 35 4.91 -6.53 15.56
N VAL A 36 3.82 -6.49 14.79
CA VAL A 36 2.61 -5.72 15.11
C VAL A 36 1.97 -6.23 16.40
N CYS A 37 1.81 -7.56 16.54
CA CYS A 37 1.22 -8.13 17.75
C CYS A 37 2.01 -7.81 19.02
N ARG A 38 3.35 -7.90 18.96
CA ARG A 38 4.22 -7.52 20.08
C ARG A 38 4.12 -6.04 20.39
N TYR A 39 4.16 -5.19 19.38
CA TYR A 39 4.05 -3.74 19.56
C TYR A 39 2.76 -3.36 20.29
N ILE A 40 1.63 -3.94 19.90
CA ILE A 40 0.34 -3.68 20.57
C ILE A 40 0.39 -4.12 22.04
N ARG A 41 0.95 -5.30 22.34
CA ARG A 41 0.99 -5.83 23.71
C ARG A 41 2.02 -5.17 24.60
N ASP A 42 3.24 -5.02 24.06
CA ASP A 42 4.42 -4.70 24.89
C ASP A 42 4.70 -3.19 24.93
N GLU A 43 4.44 -2.46 23.83
CA GLU A 43 4.69 -1.01 23.77
C GLU A 43 3.43 -0.18 24.08
N ILE A 44 2.26 -0.61 23.58
CA ILE A 44 0.99 0.11 23.87
C ILE A 44 0.35 -0.42 25.16
N GLY A 45 0.59 -1.69 25.52
CA GLY A 45 0.02 -2.31 26.71
C GLY A 45 -1.44 -2.75 26.53
N LEU A 46 -1.92 -2.92 25.30
CA LEU A 46 -3.30 -3.28 25.00
C LEU A 46 -3.43 -4.74 24.53
N PRO A 47 -4.58 -5.39 24.76
CA PRO A 47 -4.86 -6.69 24.16
C PRO A 47 -5.03 -6.57 22.64
N LEU A 48 -4.75 -7.65 21.89
CA LEU A 48 -4.90 -7.64 20.43
C LEU A 48 -6.34 -7.33 19.98
N SER A 49 -7.33 -7.61 20.78
CA SER A 49 -8.75 -7.26 20.54
C SER A 49 -9.03 -5.75 20.54
N ALA A 50 -8.06 -4.93 20.97
CA ALA A 50 -8.12 -3.48 20.81
C ALA A 50 -7.94 -3.06 19.34
N LEU A 51 -7.32 -3.88 18.49
CA LEU A 51 -7.28 -3.67 17.05
C LEU A 51 -8.68 -3.91 16.48
N LYS A 52 -9.33 -2.85 16.00
CA LYS A 52 -10.72 -2.85 15.53
C LYS A 52 -10.84 -2.87 14.02
N LEU A 53 -9.87 -2.28 13.32
CA LEU A 53 -9.92 -2.14 11.87
C LEU A 53 -8.53 -2.35 11.27
N ILE A 54 -8.49 -3.09 10.17
CA ILE A 54 -7.32 -3.25 9.31
C ILE A 54 -7.75 -2.82 7.92
N VAL A 55 -7.15 -1.75 7.40
CA VAL A 55 -7.33 -1.37 6.00
C VAL A 55 -6.27 -2.07 5.18
N VAL A 56 -6.61 -2.54 3.99
CA VAL A 56 -5.66 -3.00 2.97
C VAL A 56 -5.75 -2.01 1.82
N THR A 57 -4.71 -1.21 1.65
CA THR A 57 -4.68 -0.17 0.61
C THR A 57 -4.61 -0.79 -0.77
N HIS A 58 -3.79 -1.84 -0.92
CA HIS A 58 -3.68 -2.63 -2.13
C HIS A 58 -3.10 -4.04 -1.85
N MET A 59 -3.12 -4.91 -2.86
CA MET A 59 -2.89 -6.35 -2.65
C MET A 59 -1.43 -6.80 -2.67
N HIS A 60 -0.43 -5.90 -2.74
CA HIS A 60 0.97 -6.34 -2.73
C HIS A 60 1.36 -7.03 -1.41
N PRO A 61 2.38 -7.93 -1.42
CA PRO A 61 2.68 -8.80 -0.27
C PRO A 61 3.06 -8.07 1.02
N ASP A 62 3.64 -6.90 0.93
CA ASP A 62 4.02 -6.04 2.04
C ASP A 62 2.85 -5.21 2.59
N HIS A 63 1.73 -5.12 1.87
CA HIS A 63 0.52 -4.40 2.28
C HIS A 63 -0.64 -5.31 2.69
N ALA A 64 -0.83 -6.43 2.00
CA ALA A 64 -1.96 -7.35 2.27
C ALA A 64 -1.55 -8.63 3.00
N GLY A 65 -0.24 -8.95 3.02
CA GLY A 65 0.26 -10.26 3.41
C GLY A 65 -0.06 -10.69 4.84
N GLY A 66 -0.08 -9.76 5.77
CA GLY A 66 -0.37 -9.98 7.19
C GLY A 66 -1.83 -9.81 7.58
N ALA A 67 -2.61 -9.09 6.79
CA ALA A 67 -3.95 -8.61 7.14
C ALA A 67 -4.88 -9.73 7.65
N ARG A 68 -4.97 -10.85 6.93
CA ARG A 68 -5.83 -11.98 7.33
C ARG A 68 -5.40 -12.64 8.64
N LEU A 69 -4.09 -12.75 8.88
CA LEU A 69 -3.59 -13.33 10.13
C LEU A 69 -3.83 -12.40 11.31
N LEU A 70 -3.66 -11.10 11.11
CA LEU A 70 -3.98 -10.11 12.14
C LEU A 70 -5.47 -10.09 12.45
N GLN A 71 -6.33 -10.13 11.42
CA GLN A 71 -7.77 -10.28 11.59
C GLN A 71 -8.13 -11.51 12.45
N GLN A 72 -7.58 -12.68 12.12
CA GLN A 72 -7.85 -13.91 12.86
C GLN A 72 -7.42 -13.85 14.32
N ARG A 73 -6.35 -13.11 14.64
CA ARG A 73 -5.81 -13.00 15.99
C ARG A 73 -6.50 -11.92 16.84
N SER A 74 -6.97 -10.85 16.21
CA SER A 74 -7.56 -9.71 16.91
C SER A 74 -9.08 -9.68 16.89
N GLY A 75 -9.70 -10.30 15.89
CA GLY A 75 -11.12 -10.11 15.59
C GLY A 75 -11.44 -8.80 14.89
N ALA A 76 -10.42 -8.05 14.42
CA ALA A 76 -10.60 -6.79 13.72
C ALA A 76 -11.37 -6.95 12.41
N LEU A 77 -12.11 -5.93 12.02
CA LEU A 77 -12.71 -5.85 10.70
C LEU A 77 -11.62 -5.64 9.64
N LEU A 78 -11.76 -6.32 8.51
CA LEU A 78 -10.88 -6.19 7.36
C LEU A 78 -11.56 -5.40 6.26
N ALA A 79 -10.94 -4.30 5.82
CA ALA A 79 -11.53 -3.39 4.84
C ALA A 79 -10.57 -3.15 3.67
N CYS A 80 -11.10 -3.11 2.45
CA CYS A 80 -10.34 -2.77 1.24
C CYS A 80 -11.24 -2.25 0.13
N HIS A 81 -10.65 -1.77 -0.96
CA HIS A 81 -11.40 -1.38 -2.16
C HIS A 81 -12.13 -2.59 -2.78
N PRO A 82 -13.35 -2.43 -3.36
CA PRO A 82 -14.13 -3.52 -3.96
C PRO A 82 -13.40 -4.36 -5.00
N LYS A 83 -12.45 -3.79 -5.73
CA LYS A 83 -11.66 -4.49 -6.75
C LYS A 83 -10.50 -5.34 -6.17
N ALA A 84 -10.03 -5.04 -4.95
CA ALA A 84 -8.87 -5.68 -4.37
C ALA A 84 -8.94 -7.23 -4.36
N PRO A 85 -10.06 -7.89 -3.97
CA PRO A 85 -10.16 -9.35 -3.94
C PRO A 85 -9.97 -10.04 -5.30
N SER A 86 -10.13 -9.32 -6.39
CA SER A 86 -9.99 -9.85 -7.75
C SER A 86 -8.60 -9.67 -8.37
N TRP A 87 -7.71 -8.89 -7.76
CA TRP A 87 -6.42 -8.49 -8.31
C TRP A 87 -5.56 -9.67 -8.76
N TYR A 88 -5.44 -10.69 -7.92
CA TYR A 88 -4.65 -11.89 -8.22
C TYR A 88 -5.51 -13.07 -8.69
N ARG A 89 -6.66 -12.81 -9.32
CA ARG A 89 -7.57 -13.85 -9.81
C ARG A 89 -7.03 -14.57 -11.05
N GLY A 90 -7.31 -15.86 -11.14
CA GLY A 90 -6.93 -16.69 -12.30
C GLY A 90 -5.42 -17.00 -12.35
N ILE A 91 -4.99 -17.64 -13.44
CA ILE A 91 -3.60 -18.09 -13.63
C ILE A 91 -2.65 -16.89 -13.71
N ALA A 92 -3.01 -15.89 -14.52
CA ALA A 92 -2.22 -14.66 -14.69
C ALA A 92 -2.03 -13.91 -13.37
N GLY A 93 -3.10 -13.76 -12.58
CA GLY A 93 -3.03 -13.13 -11.26
C GLY A 93 -2.16 -13.91 -10.28
N ARG A 94 -2.25 -15.24 -10.24
CA ARG A 94 -1.37 -16.07 -9.39
C ARG A 94 0.09 -15.96 -9.79
N THR A 95 0.39 -15.85 -11.07
CA THR A 95 1.75 -15.61 -11.57
C THR A 95 2.23 -14.24 -11.16
N ALA A 96 1.39 -13.20 -11.28
CA ALA A 96 1.72 -11.85 -10.81
C ALA A 96 2.03 -11.85 -9.30
N HIS A 97 1.20 -12.51 -8.48
CA HIS A 97 1.46 -12.65 -7.04
C HIS A 97 2.83 -13.29 -6.74
N ALA A 98 3.19 -14.37 -7.46
CA ALA A 98 4.49 -15.01 -7.27
C ALA A 98 5.65 -14.06 -7.63
N ILE A 99 5.48 -13.25 -8.67
CA ILE A 99 6.46 -12.24 -9.08
C ILE A 99 6.56 -11.14 -8.03
N ASP A 100 5.45 -10.65 -7.50
CA ASP A 100 5.45 -9.60 -6.47
C ASP A 100 6.08 -10.08 -5.15
N VAL A 101 5.86 -11.35 -4.77
CA VAL A 101 6.58 -11.99 -3.66
C VAL A 101 8.09 -12.04 -3.93
N ALA A 102 8.51 -12.40 -5.15
CA ALA A 102 9.92 -12.44 -5.51
C ALA A 102 10.56 -11.05 -5.50
N LEU A 103 9.83 -10.02 -5.93
CA LEU A 103 10.27 -8.62 -5.85
C LEU A 103 10.41 -8.14 -4.41
N THR A 104 9.45 -8.46 -3.55
CA THR A 104 9.53 -8.11 -2.12
C THR A 104 10.79 -8.72 -1.50
N TRP A 105 11.12 -9.98 -1.80
CA TRP A 105 12.39 -10.60 -1.37
C TRP A 105 13.62 -9.91 -1.95
N TRP A 106 13.55 -9.50 -3.21
CA TRP A 106 14.66 -8.78 -3.85
C TRP A 106 14.89 -7.41 -3.19
N VAL A 107 13.81 -6.66 -2.91
CA VAL A 107 13.87 -5.38 -2.18
C VAL A 107 14.45 -5.60 -0.78
N ALA A 108 13.97 -6.61 -0.04
CA ALA A 108 14.49 -6.95 1.28
C ALA A 108 16.00 -7.23 1.25
N GLY A 109 16.47 -7.98 0.24
CA GLY A 109 17.91 -8.23 0.04
C GLY A 109 18.70 -6.94 -0.22
N LYS A 110 18.14 -5.98 -1.00
CA LYS A 110 18.76 -4.66 -1.21
C LYS A 110 18.84 -3.83 0.09
N LEU A 111 17.92 -4.06 1.01
CA LEU A 111 17.90 -3.44 2.34
C LEU A 111 18.77 -4.22 3.37
N GLY A 112 19.51 -5.24 2.95
CA GLY A 112 20.31 -6.09 3.84
C GLY A 112 19.50 -6.99 4.77
N LYS A 113 18.21 -7.22 4.48
CA LYS A 113 17.32 -8.02 5.31
C LYS A 113 17.28 -9.49 4.87
N PRO A 114 17.23 -10.44 5.80
CA PRO A 114 17.18 -11.86 5.47
C PRO A 114 15.85 -12.21 4.80
N LYS A 115 15.85 -13.27 3.99
CA LYS A 115 14.63 -13.79 3.39
C LYS A 115 13.69 -14.32 4.47
N ARG A 116 12.47 -13.78 4.55
CA ARG A 116 11.41 -14.18 5.48
C ARG A 116 10.23 -14.80 4.74
N ARG A 117 9.35 -15.50 5.46
CA ARG A 117 8.13 -16.06 4.90
C ARG A 117 7.10 -14.95 4.71
N ILE A 118 6.93 -14.50 3.46
CA ILE A 118 5.97 -13.45 3.08
C ILE A 118 4.84 -13.97 2.20
N TRP A 119 4.90 -15.22 1.75
CA TRP A 119 3.83 -15.84 0.95
C TRP A 119 2.52 -15.85 1.72
N TYR A 120 1.47 -15.34 1.13
CA TYR A 120 0.11 -15.34 1.68
C TYR A 120 -0.90 -15.83 0.63
N LYS A 121 -2.11 -16.18 1.04
CA LYS A 121 -3.19 -16.50 0.11
C LYS A 121 -3.66 -15.23 -0.57
N PRO A 122 -3.48 -15.06 -1.88
CA PRO A 122 -3.68 -13.78 -2.58
C PRO A 122 -5.15 -13.46 -2.86
N SER A 123 -6.04 -13.97 -2.03
CA SER A 123 -7.46 -13.67 -2.09
C SER A 123 -8.05 -13.77 -0.68
N PHE A 124 -8.87 -12.80 -0.33
CA PHE A 124 -9.70 -12.83 0.88
C PHE A 124 -11.00 -12.08 0.59
N GLU A 125 -12.05 -12.39 1.34
CA GLU A 125 -13.25 -11.56 1.37
C GLU A 125 -13.09 -10.54 2.49
N PRO A 126 -13.18 -9.25 2.19
CA PRO A 126 -13.18 -8.21 3.21
C PRO A 126 -14.55 -8.17 3.92
N ASP A 127 -14.55 -7.78 5.19
CA ASP A 127 -15.80 -7.50 5.91
C ASP A 127 -16.46 -6.23 5.38
N ILE A 128 -15.62 -5.28 4.92
CA ILE A 128 -16.06 -3.97 4.47
C ILE A 128 -15.41 -3.63 3.12
N ARG A 129 -16.23 -3.20 2.18
CA ARG A 129 -15.77 -2.66 0.90
C ARG A 129 -15.80 -1.14 0.96
N LEU A 130 -14.63 -0.54 0.80
CA LEU A 130 -14.43 0.91 0.92
C LEU A 130 -14.52 1.57 -0.45
N ASN A 131 -15.40 2.56 -0.56
CA ASN A 131 -15.52 3.40 -1.74
C ASN A 131 -14.84 4.75 -1.51
N ASP A 132 -14.63 5.47 -2.61
CA ASP A 132 -14.07 6.81 -2.58
C ASP A 132 -14.90 7.76 -1.69
N GLU A 133 -14.20 8.64 -0.98
CA GLU A 133 -14.76 9.64 -0.06
C GLU A 133 -15.54 9.09 1.14
N GLN A 134 -15.65 7.78 1.26
CA GLN A 134 -16.31 7.12 2.39
C GLN A 134 -15.54 7.36 3.70
N ARG A 135 -16.28 7.61 4.78
CA ARG A 135 -15.71 7.59 6.14
C ARG A 135 -15.42 6.16 6.55
N LEU A 136 -14.30 5.96 7.27
CA LEU A 136 -14.01 4.64 7.79
C LEU A 136 -14.99 4.27 8.92
N PRO A 137 -15.43 3.01 8.98
CA PRO A 137 -16.21 2.52 10.12
C PRO A 137 -15.36 2.57 11.38
N VAL A 138 -15.97 2.82 12.52
CA VAL A 138 -15.32 2.95 13.83
C VAL A 138 -14.44 4.22 13.94
N PHE A 139 -13.61 4.52 12.94
CA PHE A 139 -12.67 5.64 12.88
C PHE A 139 -13.19 6.73 11.92
N THR A 140 -14.29 7.36 12.29
CA THR A 140 -15.06 8.26 11.41
C THR A 140 -14.35 9.57 11.04
N ASP A 141 -13.28 9.92 11.75
CA ASP A 141 -12.41 11.05 11.41
C ASP A 141 -11.53 10.77 10.18
N TRP A 142 -11.41 9.50 9.82
CA TRP A 142 -10.67 9.06 8.65
C TRP A 142 -11.57 8.89 7.42
N GLN A 143 -11.09 9.36 6.28
CA GLN A 143 -11.77 9.29 4.99
C GLN A 143 -10.93 8.57 3.97
N VAL A 144 -11.56 7.71 3.19
CA VAL A 144 -10.97 7.02 2.04
C VAL A 144 -10.80 8.00 0.89
N ILE A 145 -9.63 8.02 0.28
CA ILE A 145 -9.34 8.71 -0.97
C ILE A 145 -8.90 7.64 -1.97
N TYR A 146 -9.68 7.42 -3.00
CA TYR A 146 -9.32 6.47 -4.06
C TYR A 146 -8.20 7.06 -4.93
N THR A 147 -7.04 6.44 -4.90
CA THR A 147 -5.81 6.92 -5.56
C THR A 147 -5.19 5.88 -6.48
N PRO A 148 -5.94 5.38 -7.48
CA PRO A 148 -5.46 4.31 -8.36
C PRO A 148 -4.29 4.75 -9.24
N GLY A 149 -3.50 3.76 -9.65
CA GLY A 149 -2.42 4.00 -10.61
C GLY A 149 -1.26 3.04 -10.46
N HIS A 150 -0.84 2.76 -9.23
CA HIS A 150 0.08 1.69 -8.91
C HIS A 150 -0.61 0.34 -9.16
N THR A 151 -1.80 0.18 -8.60
CA THR A 151 -2.79 -0.82 -8.98
C THR A 151 -4.08 -0.15 -9.47
N ASP A 152 -5.18 -0.90 -9.67
CA ASP A 152 -6.50 -0.37 -9.99
C ASP A 152 -7.40 -0.21 -8.75
N HIS A 153 -6.86 -0.41 -7.56
CA HIS A 153 -7.60 -0.43 -6.30
C HIS A 153 -6.88 0.25 -5.14
N ASP A 154 -5.87 1.09 -5.44
CA ASP A 154 -5.10 1.78 -4.41
C ASP A 154 -5.97 2.75 -3.62
N LEU A 155 -5.82 2.73 -2.30
CA LEU A 155 -6.46 3.65 -1.37
C LEU A 155 -5.42 4.49 -0.63
N SER A 156 -5.76 5.74 -0.41
CA SER A 156 -5.12 6.62 0.57
C SER A 156 -6.11 6.92 1.70
N LEU A 157 -5.61 7.26 2.88
CA LEU A 157 -6.44 7.49 4.05
C LEU A 157 -6.15 8.88 4.62
N LEU A 158 -7.15 9.76 4.60
CA LEU A 158 -7.07 11.14 5.07
C LEU A 158 -7.69 11.27 6.46
N HIS A 159 -6.92 11.72 7.44
CA HIS A 159 -7.44 12.15 8.74
C HIS A 159 -7.94 13.59 8.65
N ARG A 160 -9.26 13.76 8.57
CA ARG A 160 -9.90 15.05 8.31
C ARG A 160 -9.57 16.16 9.31
N PRO A 161 -9.59 15.89 10.64
CA PRO A 161 -9.33 16.94 11.61
C PRO A 161 -7.92 17.54 11.56
N THR A 162 -6.90 16.73 11.20
CA THR A 162 -5.51 17.18 11.15
C THR A 162 -4.96 17.43 9.75
N GLY A 163 -5.68 16.99 8.71
CA GLY A 163 -5.20 17.04 7.33
C GLY A 163 -4.03 16.10 7.03
N GLN A 164 -3.70 15.15 7.91
CA GLN A 164 -2.67 14.15 7.66
C GLN A 164 -3.21 13.07 6.72
N ILE A 165 -2.37 12.60 5.80
CA ILE A 165 -2.75 11.56 4.84
C ILE A 165 -1.72 10.43 4.78
N TYR A 166 -2.20 9.18 4.77
CA TYR A 166 -1.41 8.00 4.41
C TYR A 166 -1.68 7.65 2.96
N VAL A 167 -0.64 7.57 2.14
CA VAL A 167 -0.75 7.38 0.68
C VAL A 167 -0.14 6.06 0.19
N ALA A 168 0.22 5.16 1.11
CA ALA A 168 0.83 3.87 0.80
C ALA A 168 1.97 3.99 -0.23
N ASP A 169 1.82 3.37 -1.39
CA ASP A 169 2.81 3.33 -2.47
C ASP A 169 2.61 4.38 -3.56
N LEU A 170 1.74 5.38 -3.34
CA LEU A 170 1.61 6.47 -4.31
C LEU A 170 2.95 7.22 -4.51
N ILE A 171 3.77 7.31 -3.46
CA ILE A 171 5.08 7.95 -3.49
C ILE A 171 6.09 7.02 -2.80
N VAL A 172 7.17 6.69 -3.51
CA VAL A 172 8.28 5.89 -2.98
C VAL A 172 9.60 6.64 -3.06
N SER A 173 10.67 6.08 -2.48
CA SER A 173 12.01 6.63 -2.59
C SER A 173 12.94 5.69 -3.32
N VAL A 174 13.58 6.17 -4.37
CA VAL A 174 14.62 5.46 -5.12
C VAL A 174 15.90 6.28 -5.08
N LYS A 175 16.99 5.72 -4.58
CA LYS A 175 18.29 6.42 -4.44
C LYS A 175 18.15 7.77 -3.72
N LYS A 176 17.37 7.80 -2.64
CA LYS A 176 17.07 8.99 -1.80
C LYS A 176 16.31 10.12 -2.54
N ARG A 177 15.67 9.83 -3.66
CA ARG A 177 14.79 10.77 -4.37
C ARG A 177 13.38 10.23 -4.39
N LEU A 178 12.39 11.09 -4.26
CA LEU A 178 11.00 10.73 -4.43
C LEU A 178 10.74 10.34 -5.88
N ALA A 179 9.99 9.28 -6.09
CA ALA A 179 9.73 8.71 -7.40
C ALA A 179 8.37 8.00 -7.44
N SER A 180 7.93 7.67 -8.65
CA SER A 180 6.82 6.75 -8.85
C SER A 180 7.17 5.34 -8.40
N PRO A 181 6.20 4.56 -7.90
CA PRO A 181 6.40 3.16 -7.54
C PRO A 181 6.68 2.28 -8.77
N TYR A 182 7.02 1.05 -8.50
CA TYR A 182 7.00 -0.01 -9.50
C TYR A 182 6.21 -1.20 -8.94
N PRO A 183 5.20 -1.66 -9.66
CA PRO A 183 4.71 -1.22 -10.98
C PRO A 183 3.94 0.11 -10.96
N VAL A 184 3.69 0.71 -12.13
CA VAL A 184 2.63 1.67 -12.39
C VAL A 184 1.74 1.07 -13.46
N CYS A 185 0.62 0.51 -13.07
CA CYS A 185 -0.28 -0.20 -13.99
C CYS A 185 -1.15 0.74 -14.82
N HIS A 186 -1.50 1.90 -14.24
CA HIS A 186 -2.41 2.88 -14.85
C HIS A 186 -1.84 4.30 -14.81
N PRO A 187 -0.88 4.66 -15.69
CA PRO A 187 -0.14 5.92 -15.61
C PRO A 187 -1.00 7.18 -15.57
N ASN A 188 -2.07 7.23 -16.37
CA ASN A 188 -2.95 8.40 -16.39
C ASN A 188 -3.77 8.54 -15.09
N GLN A 189 -4.15 7.42 -14.48
CA GLN A 189 -4.81 7.43 -13.17
C GLN A 189 -3.81 7.84 -12.08
N TYR A 190 -2.59 7.30 -12.12
CA TYR A 190 -1.51 7.66 -11.20
C TYR A 190 -1.24 9.17 -11.18
N LYS A 191 -1.15 9.80 -12.35
CA LYS A 191 -0.98 11.25 -12.46
C LYS A 191 -2.16 12.04 -11.87
N ARG A 192 -3.39 11.54 -12.07
CA ARG A 192 -4.59 12.16 -11.46
C ARG A 192 -4.58 11.99 -9.94
N SER A 193 -4.19 10.82 -9.44
CA SER A 193 -4.07 10.54 -8.01
C SER A 193 -3.04 11.43 -7.32
N LEU A 194 -1.88 11.67 -7.94
CA LEU A 194 -0.90 12.63 -7.45
C LEU A 194 -1.47 14.06 -7.37
N ARG A 195 -2.17 14.53 -8.42
CA ARG A 195 -2.82 15.86 -8.40
C ARG A 195 -3.86 15.93 -7.29
N ARG A 196 -4.70 14.90 -7.17
CA ARG A 196 -5.73 14.84 -6.13
C ARG A 196 -5.14 14.96 -4.73
N VAL A 197 -4.06 14.25 -4.43
CA VAL A 197 -3.39 14.35 -3.13
C VAL A 197 -2.78 15.74 -2.95
N SER A 198 -2.14 16.31 -3.98
CA SER A 198 -1.63 17.69 -3.95
C SER A 198 -2.75 18.71 -3.68
N ASP A 199 -3.90 18.58 -4.33
CA ASP A 199 -5.04 19.50 -4.19
C ASP A 199 -5.68 19.44 -2.77
N LEU A 200 -5.51 18.32 -2.06
CA LEU A 200 -5.94 18.20 -0.65
C LEU A 200 -5.08 19.01 0.31
N ASN A 201 -3.90 19.47 -0.13
CA ASN A 201 -2.95 20.26 0.66
C ASN A 201 -2.72 19.67 2.06
N PRO A 202 -2.25 18.41 2.16
CA PRO A 202 -2.18 17.71 3.42
C PRO A 202 -1.13 18.34 4.34
N SER A 203 -1.40 18.37 5.65
CA SER A 203 -0.45 18.87 6.65
C SER A 203 0.80 17.99 6.75
N ARG A 204 0.65 16.68 6.50
CA ARG A 204 1.72 15.67 6.49
C ARG A 204 1.32 14.47 5.64
N VAL A 205 2.30 13.94 4.92
CA VAL A 205 2.14 12.76 4.06
C VAL A 205 2.94 11.59 4.62
N TYR A 206 2.28 10.47 4.84
CA TYR A 206 2.87 9.20 5.27
C TYR A 206 2.87 8.23 4.10
N CYS A 207 4.00 7.59 3.84
CA CYS A 207 4.20 6.63 2.77
C CYS A 207 4.72 5.30 3.35
N ALA A 208 4.46 4.19 2.69
CA ALA A 208 4.93 2.90 3.16
C ALA A 208 6.47 2.78 3.11
N HIS A 209 7.12 3.35 2.11
CA HIS A 209 8.55 3.17 1.87
C HIS A 209 9.38 4.45 2.01
N VAL A 210 8.83 5.50 2.59
CA VAL A 210 9.49 6.79 2.82
C VAL A 210 9.22 7.24 4.25
N LYS A 211 10.16 7.97 4.84
CA LYS A 211 9.90 8.66 6.12
C LYS A 211 8.77 9.67 5.95
N PRO A 212 8.03 10.00 7.02
CA PRO A 212 6.97 11.01 6.95
C PRO A 212 7.48 12.31 6.34
N LEU A 213 6.74 12.85 5.38
CA LEU A 213 7.08 14.04 4.61
C LEU A 213 6.17 15.21 5.02
N SER A 214 6.70 16.42 5.01
CA SER A 214 5.86 17.61 4.89
C SER A 214 5.37 17.72 3.45
N ASP A 215 4.16 18.21 3.22
CA ASP A 215 3.67 18.44 1.85
C ASP A 215 4.60 19.35 1.04
N LYS A 216 5.21 20.33 1.70
CA LYS A 216 6.18 21.26 1.10
C LYS A 216 7.45 20.58 0.59
N ASP A 217 7.77 19.38 1.07
CA ASP A 217 8.95 18.61 0.64
C ASP A 217 8.65 17.76 -0.61
N ILE A 218 7.40 17.79 -1.11
CA ILE A 218 6.95 16.96 -2.24
C ILE A 218 6.76 17.84 -3.48
N ASP A 219 7.63 17.65 -4.47
CA ASP A 219 7.46 18.27 -5.78
C ASP A 219 6.50 17.43 -6.64
N TYR A 220 5.19 17.61 -6.44
CA TYR A 220 4.15 16.91 -7.20
C TYR A 220 4.25 17.15 -8.71
N PRO A 221 4.50 18.37 -9.21
CA PRO A 221 4.75 18.60 -10.63
C PRO A 221 5.88 17.73 -11.19
N ALA A 222 7.01 17.64 -10.49
CA ALA A 222 8.13 16.81 -10.91
C ALA A 222 7.78 15.31 -10.89
N LEU A 223 7.07 14.82 -9.85
CA LEU A 223 6.59 13.43 -9.79
C LEU A 223 5.63 13.11 -10.94
N ILE A 224 4.73 14.03 -11.27
CA ILE A 224 3.77 13.87 -12.37
C ILE A 224 4.50 13.85 -13.74
N ALA A 225 5.50 14.71 -13.92
CA ALA A 225 6.31 14.76 -15.14
C ALA A 225 7.16 13.47 -15.33
N GLN A 226 7.70 12.92 -14.23
CA GLN A 226 8.50 11.69 -14.23
C GLN A 226 7.65 10.41 -14.33
N ALA A 227 6.34 10.50 -14.11
CA ALA A 227 5.46 9.36 -14.17
C ALA A 227 5.47 8.72 -15.58
N PRO A 228 5.47 7.39 -15.69
CA PRO A 228 5.58 6.72 -16.98
C PRO A 228 4.42 7.12 -17.91
N ALA A 229 4.71 7.23 -19.22
CA ALA A 229 3.71 7.50 -20.24
C ALA A 229 2.86 6.26 -20.55
N LEU A 230 3.47 5.07 -20.47
CA LEU A 230 2.84 3.77 -20.72
C LEU A 230 2.89 2.90 -19.46
N PRO A 231 1.99 1.90 -19.32
CA PRO A 231 2.01 0.98 -18.20
C PRO A 231 3.39 0.36 -17.99
N LYS A 232 3.92 0.50 -16.78
CA LYS A 232 5.22 -0.04 -16.38
C LYS A 232 4.98 -1.17 -15.39
N ASN A 233 4.63 -2.34 -15.90
CA ASN A 233 4.38 -3.55 -15.12
C ASN A 233 5.13 -4.75 -15.72
N HIS A 234 5.08 -5.90 -15.01
CA HIS A 234 5.80 -7.11 -15.41
C HIS A 234 5.39 -7.61 -16.79
N TRP A 235 4.10 -7.58 -17.13
CA TRP A 235 3.59 -8.02 -18.42
C TRP A 235 4.10 -7.15 -19.55
N HIS A 236 4.05 -5.83 -19.38
CA HIS A 236 4.53 -4.90 -20.39
C HIS A 236 6.04 -5.03 -20.60
N SER A 237 6.80 -5.14 -19.50
CA SER A 237 8.26 -5.33 -19.54
C SER A 237 8.65 -6.65 -20.17
N SER A 238 7.95 -7.75 -19.87
CA SER A 238 8.18 -9.06 -20.47
C SER A 238 7.80 -9.09 -21.94
N LYS A 239 6.65 -8.50 -22.30
CA LYS A 239 6.20 -8.37 -23.69
C LYS A 239 7.24 -7.61 -24.53
N ILE A 240 7.73 -6.48 -24.06
CA ILE A 240 8.78 -5.71 -24.76
C ILE A 240 10.06 -6.54 -24.95
N ARG A 241 10.49 -7.29 -23.93
CA ARG A 241 11.68 -8.15 -24.04
C ARG A 241 11.49 -9.26 -25.06
N ILE A 242 10.32 -9.90 -25.09
CA ILE A 242 9.97 -10.95 -26.07
C ILE A 242 9.95 -10.36 -27.47
N TYR A 243 9.29 -9.22 -27.71
CA TYR A 243 9.28 -8.56 -29.01
C TYR A 243 10.69 -8.21 -29.51
N ARG A 244 11.54 -7.67 -28.63
CA ARG A 244 12.95 -7.37 -28.94
C ARG A 244 13.73 -8.64 -29.30
N ALA A 245 13.54 -9.73 -28.53
CA ALA A 245 14.21 -11.01 -28.81
C ALA A 245 13.76 -11.63 -30.13
N LEU A 246 12.52 -11.38 -30.56
CA LEU A 246 11.96 -11.83 -31.82
C LEU A 246 12.21 -10.86 -33.01
N GLY A 247 12.95 -9.76 -32.80
CA GLY A 247 13.20 -8.73 -33.81
C GLY A 247 11.94 -7.93 -34.21
N LEU A 248 10.85 -8.03 -33.44
CA LEU A 248 9.59 -7.35 -33.70
C LEU A 248 9.57 -5.99 -32.99
N ARG A 249 9.01 -4.97 -33.67
CA ARG A 249 8.74 -3.68 -33.02
C ARG A 249 7.47 -3.79 -32.17
N PRO A 250 7.48 -3.39 -30.87
CA PRO A 250 6.24 -3.32 -30.09
C PRO A 250 5.32 -2.27 -30.73
N ASN A 251 4.09 -2.65 -31.08
CA ASN A 251 3.08 -1.70 -31.51
C ASN A 251 2.86 -0.66 -30.41
N GLN A 252 2.97 0.61 -30.78
CA GLN A 252 2.59 1.75 -29.95
C GLN A 252 1.06 1.91 -30.05
N HIS A 253 0.32 1.21 -29.17
CA HIS A 253 -1.12 1.46 -28.95
C HIS A 253 -1.38 1.63 -27.47
#